data_68ff312f8026f8347c3fe8a346a78a29
#
_entry.id   68ff312f8026f8347c3fe8a346a78a29
#
_cell.length_a   1.000
_cell.length_b   1.000
_cell.length_c   1.000
_cell.angle_alpha   90.00
_cell.angle_beta   90.00
_cell.angle_gamma   90.00
#
_symmetry.space_group_name_H-M   'P 1'
#
loop_
_entity.id
_entity.type
_entity.pdbx_description
1 polymer ?
#
loop_
_entity_poly.entity_id
_entity_poly.type
_entity_poly.pdbx_seq_one_letter_code
_entity_poly.pdbx_strand_id
1 'polypeptide(L)'
;NYGPFGRLSRRQGVPVAVRGPRPLRADQAQWQSGDGCTVLPVKTHLLGPLDDPIEVLRRYAAPLLQPGDVLTIGETPLAVIQGRYQHPSEVEPGMLARLACRVFHPTSSLATACGMQTLIDVVGPTRVIAAWIGGLLMKLVSIPGGFYRLAGDQARLIDDITGTTPPYDQTIVLGP
;
A
#
# COMPACT_ATOMS: atom_id res chain seq x y z
N ASN A 1 12.72 -3.35 14.59
CA ASN A 1 13.54 -2.52 15.48
C ASN A 1 14.60 -1.77 14.67
N TYR A 2 14.22 -0.64 14.08
CA TYR A 2 15.07 0.11 13.15
C TYR A 2 15.99 1.10 13.86
N GLY A 3 16.68 0.65 14.88
CA GLY A 3 17.66 1.45 15.64
C GLY A 3 17.01 2.61 16.41
N PRO A 4 17.75 3.73 16.65
CA PRO A 4 17.26 4.84 17.48
C PRO A 4 16.00 5.52 16.93
N PHE A 5 15.64 5.23 15.70
CA PHE A 5 14.46 5.80 15.02
C PHE A 5 13.25 4.87 15.00
N GLY A 6 13.33 3.67 15.57
CA GLY A 6 12.24 2.70 15.60
C GLY A 6 10.96 3.20 16.27
N ARG A 7 11.05 4.17 17.16
CA ARG A 7 9.88 4.83 17.76
C ARG A 7 9.03 5.63 16.78
N LEU A 8 9.57 5.96 15.62
CA LEU A 8 8.86 6.71 14.59
C LEU A 8 8.01 5.81 13.70
N SER A 9 8.27 4.53 13.74
CA SER A 9 7.47 3.51 13.07
C SER A 9 6.49 2.90 14.06
N ARG A 10 5.44 3.63 14.42
CA ARG A 10 4.42 3.15 15.35
C ARG A 10 3.71 1.88 14.87
N ARG A 11 3.68 1.64 13.55
CA ARG A 11 3.07 0.44 12.97
C ARG A 11 3.86 -0.83 13.27
N GLN A 12 5.17 -0.75 13.45
CA GLN A 12 6.05 -1.91 13.65
C GLN A 12 6.26 -2.29 15.11
N GLY A 13 5.85 -1.48 16.05
CA GLY A 13 5.94 -1.75 17.49
C GLY A 13 4.66 -2.30 18.12
N VAL A 14 3.57 -2.34 17.38
CA VAL A 14 2.30 -2.93 17.85
C VAL A 14 2.33 -4.39 17.43
N PRO A 15 2.26 -5.35 18.39
CA PRO A 15 2.03 -6.73 18.03
C PRO A 15 0.68 -6.76 17.30
N VAL A 16 0.77 -6.92 15.98
CA VAL A 16 -0.42 -7.13 15.17
C VAL A 16 -0.98 -8.47 15.63
N ALA A 17 -2.10 -8.44 16.34
CA ALA A 17 -2.84 -9.65 16.61
C ALA A 17 -3.16 -10.26 15.25
N VAL A 18 -2.49 -11.36 14.91
CA VAL A 18 -2.75 -12.14 13.71
C VAL A 18 -4.21 -12.52 13.77
N ARG A 19 -5.06 -11.72 13.17
CA ARG A 19 -6.47 -12.06 13.00
C ARG A 19 -6.47 -13.16 11.96
N GLY A 20 -6.77 -14.37 12.40
CA GLY A 20 -6.97 -15.48 11.49
C GLY A 20 -7.92 -15.11 10.35
N PRO A 21 -7.87 -15.81 9.21
CA PRO A 21 -8.72 -15.53 8.07
C PRO A 21 -10.17 -15.49 8.53
N ARG A 22 -10.77 -14.29 8.48
CA ARG A 22 -12.20 -14.17 8.76
C ARG A 22 -12.92 -14.64 7.51
N PRO A 23 -13.78 -15.65 7.60
CA PRO A 23 -14.68 -15.96 6.50
C PRO A 23 -15.48 -14.68 6.22
N LEU A 24 -15.56 -14.28 4.95
CA LEU A 24 -16.51 -13.26 4.52
C LEU A 24 -17.89 -13.76 4.97
N ARG A 25 -18.54 -13.03 5.86
CA ARG A 25 -19.92 -13.32 6.23
C ARG A 25 -20.78 -13.07 5.00
N ALA A 26 -21.78 -13.92 4.80
CA ALA A 26 -22.70 -13.79 3.67
C ALA A 26 -23.40 -12.41 3.64
N ASP A 27 -23.59 -11.80 4.79
CA ASP A 27 -24.14 -10.46 4.99
C ASP A 27 -23.18 -9.32 4.59
N GLN A 28 -21.89 -9.61 4.42
CA GLN A 28 -20.87 -8.65 3.95
C GLN A 28 -20.58 -8.80 2.44
N ALA A 29 -21.27 -9.70 1.76
CA ALA A 29 -21.03 -9.99 0.35
C ALA A 29 -21.56 -8.91 -0.61
N GLN A 30 -22.46 -8.03 -0.13
CA GLN A 30 -23.02 -6.96 -0.96
C GLN A 30 -22.98 -5.64 -0.19
N TRP A 31 -22.33 -4.65 -0.78
CA TRP A 31 -22.31 -3.30 -0.25
C TRP A 31 -23.08 -2.39 -1.21
N GLN A 32 -24.02 -1.63 -0.67
CA GLN A 32 -24.69 -0.57 -1.44
C GLN A 32 -23.91 0.73 -1.23
N SER A 33 -23.46 1.33 -2.32
CA SER A 33 -22.95 2.69 -2.28
C SER A 33 -24.13 3.67 -2.35
N GLY A 34 -23.96 4.88 -1.82
CA GLY A 34 -24.99 5.91 -1.83
C GLY A 34 -25.47 6.35 -3.22
N ASP A 35 -24.76 5.94 -4.28
CA ASP A 35 -25.05 6.28 -5.69
C ASP A 35 -25.92 5.24 -6.40
N GLY A 36 -26.54 4.31 -5.67
CA GLY A 36 -27.40 3.28 -6.26
C GLY A 36 -26.63 2.09 -6.88
N CYS A 37 -25.30 2.07 -6.77
CA CYS A 37 -24.49 0.94 -7.20
C CYS A 37 -24.44 -0.14 -6.13
N THR A 38 -24.46 -1.41 -6.54
CA THR A 38 -24.23 -2.55 -5.65
C THR A 38 -22.81 -3.05 -5.86
N VAL A 39 -22.00 -3.10 -4.80
CA VAL A 39 -20.65 -3.65 -4.83
C VAL A 39 -20.69 -5.10 -4.38
N LEU A 40 -20.25 -6.01 -5.25
CA LEU A 40 -20.13 -7.43 -4.96
C LEU A 40 -18.65 -7.82 -4.79
N PRO A 41 -18.15 -7.99 -3.56
CA PRO A 41 -16.79 -8.47 -3.33
C PRO A 41 -16.68 -9.94 -3.72
N VAL A 42 -15.72 -10.25 -4.59
CA VAL A 42 -15.46 -11.61 -5.07
C VAL A 42 -14.33 -12.25 -4.29
N LYS A 43 -14.59 -13.34 -3.59
CA LYS A 43 -13.59 -14.11 -2.87
C LYS A 43 -12.76 -14.95 -3.85
N THR A 44 -11.44 -14.77 -3.81
CA THR A 44 -10.48 -15.59 -4.56
C THR A 44 -9.71 -16.54 -3.63
N HIS A 45 -8.86 -17.40 -4.20
CA HIS A 45 -7.79 -18.03 -3.43
C HIS A 45 -6.76 -16.97 -2.99
N LEU A 46 -5.78 -17.35 -2.19
CA LEU A 46 -4.68 -16.47 -1.81
C LEU A 46 -3.82 -16.19 -3.05
N LEU A 47 -3.87 -14.94 -3.51
CA LEU A 47 -3.17 -14.49 -4.71
C LEU A 47 -1.66 -14.37 -4.45
N GLY A 48 -0.87 -14.70 -5.46
CA GLY A 48 0.59 -14.65 -5.38
C GLY A 48 1.26 -14.40 -6.74
N PRO A 49 2.61 -14.32 -6.76
CA PRO A 49 3.37 -13.98 -7.97
C PRO A 49 3.28 -15.01 -9.11
N LEU A 50 2.73 -16.19 -8.83
CA LEU A 50 2.52 -17.24 -9.82
C LEU A 50 1.14 -17.17 -10.49
N ASP A 51 0.28 -16.26 -10.05
CA ASP A 51 -1.04 -16.08 -10.60
C ASP A 51 -1.01 -15.17 -11.82
N ASP A 52 -1.85 -15.48 -12.79
CA ASP A 52 -2.17 -14.59 -13.90
C ASP A 52 -3.43 -13.79 -13.55
N PRO A 53 -3.39 -12.45 -13.56
CA PRO A 53 -4.56 -11.66 -13.20
C PRO A 53 -5.76 -11.91 -14.12
N ILE A 54 -5.53 -12.20 -15.39
CA ILE A 54 -6.61 -12.47 -16.35
C ILE A 54 -7.28 -13.82 -16.05
N GLU A 55 -6.48 -14.84 -15.72
CA GLU A 55 -7.03 -16.15 -15.35
C GLU A 55 -7.78 -16.07 -14.01
N VAL A 56 -7.29 -15.29 -13.04
CA VAL A 56 -7.99 -15.04 -11.78
C VAL A 56 -9.35 -14.38 -12.04
N LEU A 57 -9.39 -13.35 -12.88
CA LEU A 57 -10.63 -12.68 -13.24
C LEU A 57 -11.60 -13.61 -13.99
N ARG A 58 -11.11 -14.39 -14.95
CA ARG A 58 -11.93 -15.38 -15.68
C ARG A 58 -12.53 -16.42 -14.75
N ARG A 59 -11.74 -16.93 -13.82
CA ARG A 59 -12.16 -17.99 -12.92
C ARG A 59 -13.16 -17.55 -11.87
N TYR A 60 -12.97 -16.40 -11.27
CA TYR A 60 -13.73 -15.97 -10.10
C TYR A 60 -14.76 -14.89 -10.40
N ALA A 61 -14.46 -13.93 -11.25
CA ALA A 61 -15.33 -12.79 -11.52
C ALA A 61 -16.24 -13.02 -12.74
N ALA A 62 -15.70 -13.53 -13.83
CA ALA A 62 -16.46 -13.67 -15.08
C ALA A 62 -17.79 -14.43 -14.95
N PRO A 63 -17.90 -15.51 -14.14
CA PRO A 63 -19.17 -16.21 -13.97
C PRO A 63 -20.26 -15.40 -13.27
N LEU A 64 -19.89 -14.29 -12.60
CA LEU A 64 -20.80 -13.43 -11.83
C LEU A 64 -21.18 -12.16 -12.57
N LEU A 65 -20.44 -11.82 -13.64
CA LEU A 65 -20.64 -10.58 -14.40
C LEU A 65 -21.91 -10.60 -15.23
N GLN A 66 -22.58 -9.46 -15.24
CA GLN A 66 -23.73 -9.19 -16.11
C GLN A 66 -23.41 -8.03 -17.06
N PRO A 67 -24.13 -7.93 -18.20
CA PRO A 67 -23.96 -6.80 -19.10
C PRO A 67 -24.19 -5.46 -18.38
N GLY A 68 -23.20 -4.57 -18.48
CA GLY A 68 -23.21 -3.26 -17.81
C GLY A 68 -22.47 -3.21 -16.48
N ASP A 69 -22.00 -4.34 -15.95
CA ASP A 69 -21.20 -4.35 -14.73
C ASP A 69 -19.80 -3.77 -14.95
N VAL A 70 -19.26 -3.15 -13.90
CA VAL A 70 -17.89 -2.65 -13.85
C VAL A 70 -17.07 -3.54 -12.96
N LEU A 71 -16.03 -4.15 -13.52
CA LEU A 71 -15.09 -4.98 -12.78
C LEU A 71 -13.91 -4.14 -12.29
N THR A 72 -13.65 -4.19 -10.99
CA THR A 72 -12.49 -3.54 -10.37
C THR A 72 -11.61 -4.55 -9.68
N ILE A 73 -10.31 -4.32 -9.71
CA ILE A 73 -9.31 -5.08 -8.93
C ILE A 73 -8.60 -4.10 -8.00
N GLY A 74 -8.36 -4.51 -6.76
CA GLY A 74 -7.58 -3.71 -5.82
C GLY A 74 -6.12 -3.58 -6.24
N GLU A 75 -5.51 -2.45 -5.98
CA GLU A 75 -4.09 -2.20 -6.30
C GLU A 75 -3.16 -3.20 -5.60
N THR A 76 -3.38 -3.43 -4.32
CA THR A 76 -2.57 -4.35 -3.51
C THR A 76 -2.57 -5.79 -4.03
N PRO A 77 -3.72 -6.44 -4.28
CA PRO A 77 -3.75 -7.77 -4.89
C PRO A 77 -3.05 -7.82 -6.26
N LEU A 78 -3.23 -6.79 -7.08
CA LEU A 78 -2.58 -6.71 -8.39
C LEU A 78 -1.07 -6.60 -8.25
N ALA A 79 -0.58 -5.76 -7.34
CA ALA A 79 0.85 -5.61 -7.07
C ALA A 79 1.48 -6.92 -6.54
N VAL A 80 0.75 -7.65 -5.68
CA VAL A 80 1.20 -8.97 -5.18
C VAL A 80 1.33 -9.97 -6.32
N ILE A 81 0.34 -10.06 -7.21
CA ILE A 81 0.40 -10.91 -8.42
C ILE A 81 1.62 -10.55 -9.30
N GLN A 82 1.91 -9.25 -9.43
CA GLN A 82 3.06 -8.75 -10.19
C GLN A 82 4.42 -8.95 -9.48
N GLY A 83 4.43 -9.50 -8.25
CA GLY A 83 5.64 -9.62 -7.45
C GLY A 83 6.21 -8.29 -6.96
N ARG A 84 5.40 -7.22 -6.97
CA ARG A 84 5.80 -5.86 -6.59
C ARG A 84 5.64 -5.63 -5.10
N TYR A 85 6.30 -6.44 -4.31
CA TYR A 85 6.33 -6.33 -2.86
C TYR A 85 7.72 -6.65 -2.32
N GLN A 86 8.03 -6.15 -1.15
CA GLN A 86 9.33 -6.29 -0.48
C GLN A 86 9.11 -6.53 1.01
N HIS A 87 9.88 -7.45 1.60
CA HIS A 87 9.85 -7.60 3.04
C HIS A 87 10.74 -6.52 3.70
N PRO A 88 10.32 -5.89 4.81
CA PRO A 88 11.11 -4.85 5.47
C PRO A 88 12.53 -5.28 5.90
N SER A 89 12.76 -6.58 6.12
CA SER A 89 14.09 -7.10 6.43
C SER A 89 15.07 -7.04 5.26
N GLU A 90 14.56 -6.91 4.04
CA GLU A 90 15.38 -6.79 2.82
C GLU A 90 15.70 -5.33 2.49
N VAL A 91 15.11 -4.40 3.24
CA VAL A 91 15.29 -2.97 3.03
C VAL A 91 16.27 -2.42 4.06
N GLU A 92 17.38 -1.86 3.61
CA GLU A 92 18.35 -1.18 4.45
C GLU A 92 18.15 0.34 4.42
N PRO A 93 17.44 0.92 5.40
CA PRO A 93 17.14 2.35 5.38
C PRO A 93 18.40 3.20 5.57
N GLY A 94 18.71 4.02 4.59
CA GLY A 94 19.79 5.00 4.66
C GLY A 94 19.43 6.20 5.55
N MET A 95 20.39 7.09 5.74
CA MET A 95 20.20 8.28 6.60
C MET A 95 19.06 9.18 6.06
N LEU A 96 18.98 9.37 4.75
CA LEU A 96 17.93 10.16 4.13
C LEU A 96 16.53 9.61 4.45
N ALA A 97 16.33 8.30 4.30
CA ALA A 97 15.06 7.66 4.61
C ALA A 97 14.68 7.84 6.08
N ARG A 98 15.64 7.66 6.98
CA ARG A 98 15.45 7.83 8.45
C ARG A 98 15.13 9.26 8.86
N LEU A 99 15.59 10.25 8.13
CA LEU A 99 15.29 11.66 8.39
C LEU A 99 13.97 12.06 7.74
N ALA A 100 13.78 11.73 6.47
CA ALA A 100 12.62 12.15 5.71
C ALA A 100 11.31 11.53 6.22
N CYS A 101 11.31 10.29 6.69
CA CYS A 101 10.11 9.65 7.22
C CYS A 101 9.49 10.35 8.44
N ARG A 102 10.28 11.15 9.17
CA ARG A 102 9.85 11.82 10.42
C ARG A 102 8.79 12.89 10.23
N VAL A 103 8.71 13.49 9.05
CA VAL A 103 7.76 14.58 8.77
C VAL A 103 6.40 14.10 8.33
N PHE A 104 6.26 12.80 8.12
CA PHE A 104 5.01 12.18 7.68
C PHE A 104 4.12 11.80 8.86
N HIS A 105 2.81 11.86 8.61
CA HIS A 105 1.85 11.44 9.62
C HIS A 105 2.02 9.94 9.93
N PRO A 106 1.92 9.51 11.20
CA PRO A 106 2.15 8.10 11.59
C PRO A 106 1.29 7.06 10.88
N THR A 107 0.18 7.47 10.27
CA THR A 107 -0.69 6.59 9.46
C THR A 107 -0.23 6.45 8.02
N SER A 108 0.73 7.25 7.57
CA SER A 108 1.29 7.16 6.22
C SER A 108 2.31 6.02 6.14
N SER A 109 2.29 5.26 5.06
CA SER A 109 3.28 4.22 4.77
C SER A 109 4.70 4.80 4.68
N LEU A 110 4.83 6.06 4.26
CA LEU A 110 6.11 6.77 4.19
C LEU A 110 6.61 7.27 5.56
N ALA A 111 5.85 7.10 6.63
CA ALA A 111 6.30 7.38 8.00
C ALA A 111 7.22 6.29 8.55
N THR A 112 7.39 5.17 7.83
CA THR A 112 8.36 4.14 8.14
C THR A 112 9.67 4.38 7.39
N ALA A 113 10.81 4.06 8.02
CA ALA A 113 12.10 4.23 7.35
C ALA A 113 12.25 3.29 6.14
N CYS A 114 11.66 2.08 6.22
CA CYS A 114 11.67 1.13 5.11
C CYS A 114 10.77 1.59 3.97
N GLY A 115 9.54 2.04 4.24
CA GLY A 115 8.65 2.56 3.20
C GLY A 115 9.24 3.80 2.50
N MET A 116 9.91 4.69 3.26
CA MET A 116 10.62 5.83 2.70
C MET A 116 11.83 5.39 1.87
N GLN A 117 12.60 4.38 2.31
CA GLN A 117 13.73 3.85 1.54
C GLN A 117 13.24 3.22 0.23
N THR A 118 12.18 2.42 0.31
CA THR A 118 11.56 1.84 -0.89
C THR A 118 11.16 2.92 -1.92
N LEU A 119 10.61 4.05 -1.45
CA LEU A 119 10.36 5.18 -2.34
C LEU A 119 11.65 5.75 -2.94
N ILE A 120 12.69 5.93 -2.13
CA ILE A 120 13.99 6.44 -2.60
C ILE A 120 14.59 5.52 -3.66
N ASP A 121 14.48 4.20 -3.48
CA ASP A 121 15.01 3.21 -4.42
C ASP A 121 14.26 3.24 -5.76
N VAL A 122 12.96 3.54 -5.74
CA VAL A 122 12.14 3.61 -6.95
C VAL A 122 12.29 4.94 -7.71
N VAL A 123 12.23 6.08 -7.00
CA VAL A 123 12.19 7.39 -7.66
C VAL A 123 13.53 8.14 -7.64
N GLY A 124 14.48 7.65 -6.91
CA GLY A 124 15.80 8.24 -6.71
C GLY A 124 15.88 9.25 -5.56
N PRO A 125 17.05 9.35 -4.91
CA PRO A 125 17.26 10.21 -3.74
C PRO A 125 17.10 11.70 -4.05
N THR A 126 17.56 12.15 -5.20
CA THR A 126 17.47 13.56 -5.61
C THR A 126 16.03 14.03 -5.73
N ARG A 127 15.16 13.20 -6.31
CA ARG A 127 13.74 13.51 -6.46
C ARG A 127 13.04 13.55 -5.11
N VAL A 128 13.37 12.64 -4.21
CA VAL A 128 12.81 12.62 -2.85
C VAL A 128 13.23 13.87 -2.07
N ILE A 129 14.51 14.28 -2.16
CA ILE A 129 15.00 15.50 -1.52
C ILE A 129 14.27 16.73 -2.07
N ALA A 130 14.17 16.85 -3.38
CA ALA A 130 13.47 17.96 -4.03
C ALA A 130 11.98 18.00 -3.64
N ALA A 131 11.32 16.83 -3.62
CA ALA A 131 9.95 16.70 -3.18
C ALA A 131 9.75 17.05 -1.70
N TRP A 132 10.72 16.70 -0.86
CA TRP A 132 10.68 16.98 0.57
C TRP A 132 10.80 18.48 0.84
N ILE A 133 11.78 19.15 0.22
CA ILE A 133 11.97 20.62 0.32
C ILE A 133 10.77 21.35 -0.27
N GLY A 134 10.38 21.00 -1.50
CA GLY A 134 9.26 21.62 -2.19
C GLY A 134 7.93 21.41 -1.45
N GLY A 135 7.72 20.23 -0.88
CA GLY A 135 6.56 19.91 -0.06
C GLY A 135 6.49 20.75 1.22
N LEU A 136 7.63 21.01 1.87
CA LEU A 136 7.70 21.91 3.03
C LEU A 136 7.38 23.36 2.63
N LEU A 137 7.93 23.85 1.53
CA LEU A 137 7.62 25.20 1.01
C LEU A 137 6.14 25.34 0.65
N MET A 138 5.55 24.34 -0.01
CA MET A 138 4.12 24.32 -0.33
C MET A 138 3.26 24.31 0.95
N LYS A 139 3.69 23.64 2.00
CA LYS A 139 3.00 23.63 3.28
C LYS A 139 3.00 25.02 3.94
N LEU A 140 4.08 25.79 3.81
CA LEU A 140 4.16 27.18 4.31
C LEU A 140 3.12 28.10 3.64
N VAL A 141 2.80 27.85 2.37
CA VAL A 141 1.75 28.58 1.64
C VAL A 141 0.40 27.87 1.64
N SER A 142 0.18 26.96 2.59
CA SER A 142 -1.08 26.21 2.82
C SER A 142 -1.53 25.35 1.65
N ILE A 143 -0.61 24.91 0.79
CA ILE A 143 -0.91 23.96 -0.30
C ILE A 143 -0.67 22.54 0.21
N PRO A 144 -1.73 21.72 0.42
CA PRO A 144 -1.58 20.36 0.93
C PRO A 144 -1.06 19.40 -0.15
N GLY A 145 -0.37 18.34 0.28
CA GLY A 145 0.04 17.23 -0.59
C GLY A 145 1.20 17.55 -1.54
N GLY A 146 1.94 18.65 -1.30
CA GLY A 146 3.05 19.09 -2.15
C GLY A 146 4.12 18.02 -2.36
N PHE A 147 4.48 17.28 -1.30
CA PHE A 147 5.43 16.19 -1.40
C PHE A 147 4.99 15.14 -2.44
N TYR A 148 3.77 14.65 -2.35
CA TYR A 148 3.26 13.60 -3.24
C TYR A 148 3.16 14.06 -4.71
N ARG A 149 2.88 15.34 -4.93
CA ARG A 149 2.87 15.93 -6.28
C ARG A 149 4.25 15.94 -6.92
N LEU A 150 5.29 16.20 -6.13
CA LEU A 150 6.67 16.30 -6.60
C LEU A 150 7.38 14.94 -6.63
N ALA A 151 7.11 14.08 -5.64
CA ALA A 151 7.68 12.75 -5.58
C ALA A 151 7.11 11.81 -6.68
N GLY A 152 5.88 12.10 -7.15
CA GLY A 152 5.21 11.34 -8.20
C GLY A 152 4.28 10.27 -7.66
N ASP A 153 3.62 9.55 -8.58
CA ASP A 153 2.53 8.64 -8.27
C ASP A 153 2.97 7.47 -7.37
N GLN A 154 4.19 6.98 -7.53
CA GLN A 154 4.72 5.90 -6.68
C GLN A 154 4.71 6.26 -5.18
N ALA A 155 4.88 7.54 -4.83
CA ALA A 155 4.80 7.98 -3.44
C ALA A 155 3.40 7.78 -2.81
N ARG A 156 2.36 7.72 -3.63
CA ARG A 156 0.97 7.45 -3.21
C ARG A 156 0.63 5.97 -3.20
N LEU A 157 1.28 5.20 -4.07
CA LEU A 157 0.98 3.81 -4.33
C LEU A 157 1.77 2.84 -3.43
N ILE A 158 2.81 3.33 -2.75
CA ILE A 158 3.53 2.52 -1.76
C ILE A 158 2.63 2.34 -0.54
N ASP A 159 2.30 1.09 -0.23
CA ASP A 159 1.54 0.73 0.95
C ASP A 159 2.35 -0.20 1.87
N ASP A 160 2.38 0.15 3.15
CA ASP A 160 2.99 -0.66 4.19
C ASP A 160 1.88 -1.54 4.80
N ILE A 161 1.73 -2.73 4.25
CA ILE A 161 0.68 -3.65 4.64
C ILE A 161 1.08 -4.31 5.96
N THR A 162 0.43 -3.90 7.03
CA THR A 162 0.57 -4.55 8.32
C THR A 162 -0.74 -5.21 8.73
N GLY A 163 -0.69 -6.50 9.04
CA GLY A 163 -1.80 -7.21 9.70
C GLY A 163 -2.97 -7.57 8.81
N THR A 164 -2.79 -7.70 7.50
CA THR A 164 -3.88 -8.04 6.58
C THR A 164 -3.96 -9.54 6.29
N THR A 165 -3.11 -10.05 5.41
CA THR A 165 -3.23 -11.42 4.90
C THR A 165 -1.86 -12.11 4.87
N PRO A 166 -1.60 -13.13 5.75
CA PRO A 166 -0.39 -13.93 5.63
C PRO A 166 -0.31 -14.61 4.25
N PRO A 167 0.89 -14.71 3.64
CA PRO A 167 2.21 -14.34 4.13
C PRO A 167 2.61 -12.88 3.88
N TYR A 168 1.70 -12.02 3.38
CA TYR A 168 1.99 -10.64 2.96
C TYR A 168 1.71 -9.59 4.05
N ASP A 169 1.38 -10.03 5.27
CA ASP A 169 0.96 -9.19 6.39
C ASP A 169 2.04 -8.25 6.94
N GLN A 170 3.29 -8.41 6.52
CA GLN A 170 4.43 -7.57 6.92
C GLN A 170 5.21 -7.04 5.70
N THR A 171 4.60 -7.01 4.54
CA THR A 171 5.27 -6.57 3.31
C THR A 171 4.99 -5.11 2.98
N ILE A 172 5.94 -4.49 2.30
CA ILE A 172 5.78 -3.20 1.65
C ILE A 172 5.37 -3.48 0.21
N VAL A 173 4.22 -2.97 -0.20
CA VAL A 173 3.73 -3.13 -1.56
C VAL A 173 4.00 -1.87 -2.36
N LEU A 174 4.55 -2.06 -3.55
CA LEU A 174 4.77 -1.03 -4.56
C LEU A 174 3.51 -0.89 -5.42
N GLY A 175 3.30 0.26 -6.00
CA GLY A 175 2.20 0.43 -6.95
C GLY A 175 2.33 -0.51 -8.16
N PRO A 176 1.22 -1.03 -8.68
CA PRO A 176 1.18 -1.90 -9.84
C PRO A 176 1.61 -1.20 -11.13
#